data_bb0cb7e909ed36c7a64003815498d151
#
_entry.id   bb0cb7e909ed36c7a64003815498d151
#
_cell.length_a   1.000
_cell.length_b   1.000
_cell.length_c   1.000
_cell.angle_alpha   90.00
_cell.angle_beta   90.00
_cell.angle_gamma   90.00
#
_symmetry.space_group_name_H-M   'P 1'
#
loop_
_entity.id
_entity.type
_entity.pdbx_description
1 polymer ?
#
loop_
_entity_poly.entity_id
_entity_poly.type
_entity_poly.pdbx_seq_one_letter_code
_entity_poly.pdbx_strand_id
1 'polypeptide(L)'
;MNFMGKKIFSGVQPTGNLHLGNYLGAIKNFVDLNNDKDNKCIFCVVDLHAITVKQDPKELKNNIRETVATFVASGIDPKKSIIFNQSSVAAHAEGAWILSCVARMGWLNRMTQFKEKAGKDKEKASIGLYSYPVLMAADILLYDATHVPVGDDQKQHLELCRDIAQKFNNDFEVENFLQVPEPLIQKEFSRIMSLKDGSKKMSKSELSDLSRINLTDDKDQIINKIKKAKTDPLPMPQDIKELDQRLEANNLLGIYSSLTNSTLENSVKNFAGKNFSEFKEQLTEELVKKIEPISNEIKKLLGDKSYLDKILLDGVEKANLIASKKIKRIKEIVGF
;
A
#
# COMPACT_ATOMS: atom_id res chain seq x y z
N MET A 1 -28.34 16.67 -4.90
CA MET A 1 -27.33 15.59 -4.81
C MET A 1 -26.37 15.98 -3.70
N ASN A 2 -26.46 15.36 -2.55
CA ASN A 2 -25.47 15.57 -1.50
C ASN A 2 -24.15 14.92 -1.95
N PHE A 3 -23.17 15.71 -2.37
CA PHE A 3 -21.80 15.27 -2.52
C PHE A 3 -21.25 14.97 -1.12
N MET A 4 -21.54 13.80 -0.61
CA MET A 4 -20.81 13.30 0.55
C MET A 4 -19.43 12.88 0.03
N GLY A 5 -18.37 13.53 0.53
CA GLY A 5 -16.99 13.18 0.23
C GLY A 5 -16.71 11.70 0.54
N LYS A 6 -15.73 11.11 -0.13
CA LYS A 6 -15.38 9.70 0.04
C LYS A 6 -14.82 9.44 1.42
N LYS A 7 -15.26 8.34 2.06
CA LYS A 7 -14.57 7.75 3.21
C LYS A 7 -13.60 6.71 2.68
N ILE A 8 -12.32 6.96 2.81
CA ILE A 8 -11.27 6.14 2.23
C ILE A 8 -10.53 5.41 3.35
N PHE A 9 -10.42 4.10 3.24
CA PHE A 9 -9.58 3.29 4.11
C PHE A 9 -8.45 2.68 3.31
N SER A 10 -7.23 2.75 3.83
CA SER A 10 -6.08 2.06 3.26
C SER A 10 -5.13 1.55 4.32
N GLY A 11 -4.54 0.38 4.08
CA GLY A 11 -3.61 -0.26 4.98
C GLY A 11 -2.24 -0.49 4.35
N VAL A 12 -1.18 -0.27 5.12
CA VAL A 12 0.19 -0.61 4.73
C VAL A 12 0.83 -1.48 5.80
N GLN A 13 1.38 -2.62 5.39
CA GLN A 13 2.11 -3.49 6.32
C GLN A 13 3.42 -2.85 6.75
N PRO A 14 3.73 -2.85 8.06
CA PRO A 14 4.98 -2.33 8.60
C PRO A 14 6.12 -3.31 8.35
N THR A 15 6.55 -3.40 7.14
CA THR A 15 7.58 -4.35 6.72
C THR A 15 8.99 -3.73 6.72
N GLY A 16 9.14 -2.45 7.06
CA GLY A 16 10.40 -1.69 7.01
C GLY A 16 10.94 -1.48 5.60
N ASN A 17 11.94 -0.62 5.47
CA ASN A 17 12.63 -0.37 4.20
C ASN A 17 11.67 -0.14 3.02
N LEU A 18 10.73 0.79 3.19
CA LEU A 18 9.82 1.16 2.11
C LEU A 18 10.63 1.72 0.94
N HIS A 19 10.28 1.29 -0.27
CA HIS A 19 11.02 1.61 -1.49
C HIS A 19 10.14 2.33 -2.51
N LEU A 20 10.75 2.79 -3.60
CA LEU A 20 10.10 3.53 -4.67
C LEU A 20 8.84 2.84 -5.20
N GLY A 21 8.84 1.51 -5.27
CA GLY A 21 7.64 0.74 -5.66
C GLY A 21 6.48 0.89 -4.69
N ASN A 22 6.73 1.01 -3.38
CA ASN A 22 5.69 1.31 -2.40
C ASN A 22 5.21 2.76 -2.51
N TYR A 23 6.14 3.68 -2.78
CA TYR A 23 5.83 5.10 -2.93
C TYR A 23 4.95 5.34 -4.17
N LEU A 24 5.40 4.95 -5.35
CA LEU A 24 4.67 5.17 -6.60
C LEU A 24 3.44 4.28 -6.71
N GLY A 25 3.50 3.06 -6.18
CA GLY A 25 2.40 2.10 -6.24
C GLY A 25 1.28 2.31 -5.21
N ALA A 26 1.49 3.10 -4.16
CA ALA A 26 0.48 3.32 -3.13
C ALA A 26 0.55 4.70 -2.47
N ILE A 27 1.70 5.07 -1.84
CA ILE A 27 1.78 6.21 -0.94
C ILE A 27 1.52 7.54 -1.67
N LYS A 28 2.03 7.71 -2.89
CA LYS A 28 1.77 8.90 -3.72
C LYS A 28 0.28 9.12 -3.92
N ASN A 29 -0.47 8.05 -4.23
CA ASN A 29 -1.92 8.14 -4.39
C ASN A 29 -2.62 8.47 -3.06
N PHE A 30 -2.11 7.97 -1.92
CA PHE A 30 -2.67 8.33 -0.61
C PHE A 30 -2.49 9.83 -0.31
N VAL A 31 -1.36 10.41 -0.71
CA VAL A 31 -1.12 11.85 -0.60
C VAL A 31 -2.11 12.63 -1.46
N ASP A 32 -2.33 12.21 -2.70
CA ASP A 32 -3.28 12.85 -3.60
C ASP A 32 -4.71 12.79 -3.05
N LEU A 33 -5.13 11.62 -2.55
CA LEU A 33 -6.43 11.43 -1.92
C LEU A 33 -6.59 12.25 -0.64
N ASN A 34 -5.53 12.38 0.17
CA ASN A 34 -5.51 13.18 1.40
C ASN A 34 -5.56 14.69 1.13
N ASN A 35 -5.08 15.13 -0.02
CA ASN A 35 -5.10 16.54 -0.41
C ASN A 35 -6.47 17.00 -0.93
N ASP A 36 -7.32 16.08 -1.36
CA ASP A 36 -8.70 16.36 -1.70
C ASP A 36 -9.50 16.65 -0.41
N LYS A 37 -10.02 17.86 -0.29
CA LYS A 37 -10.70 18.37 0.92
C LYS A 37 -12.02 17.66 1.23
N ASP A 38 -12.62 17.06 0.23
CA ASP A 38 -13.90 16.35 0.39
C ASP A 38 -13.70 14.93 0.91
N ASN A 39 -12.49 14.39 0.85
CA ASN A 39 -12.17 13.05 1.30
C ASN A 39 -11.89 12.98 2.81
N LYS A 40 -12.38 11.91 3.45
CA LYS A 40 -12.01 11.52 4.81
C LYS A 40 -11.13 10.28 4.72
N CYS A 41 -9.83 10.44 4.94
CA CYS A 41 -8.85 9.38 4.79
C CYS A 41 -8.47 8.75 6.13
N ILE A 42 -8.40 7.43 6.14
CA ILE A 42 -7.96 6.60 7.27
C ILE A 42 -6.83 5.71 6.76
N PHE A 43 -5.64 5.90 7.31
CA PHE A 43 -4.44 5.15 6.96
C PHE A 43 -4.01 4.27 8.14
N CYS A 44 -4.11 2.97 7.96
CA CYS A 44 -3.81 1.99 8.98
C CYS A 44 -2.45 1.33 8.75
N VAL A 45 -1.60 1.34 9.74
CA VAL A 45 -0.40 0.48 9.77
C VAL A 45 -0.84 -0.90 10.24
N VAL A 46 -0.96 -1.85 9.28
CA VAL A 46 -1.62 -3.14 9.51
C VAL A 46 -0.65 -4.18 10.09
N ASP A 47 -0.31 -4.00 11.35
CA ASP A 47 0.63 -4.82 12.10
C ASP A 47 0.08 -6.22 12.45
N LEU A 48 -1.24 -6.40 12.60
CA LEU A 48 -1.85 -7.74 12.73
C LEU A 48 -1.70 -8.55 11.42
N HIS A 49 -1.75 -7.90 10.25
CA HIS A 49 -1.45 -8.58 8.99
C HIS A 49 0.02 -8.95 8.88
N ALA A 50 0.92 -8.14 9.41
CA ALA A 50 2.34 -8.41 9.36
C ALA A 50 2.72 -9.70 10.10
N ILE A 51 2.09 -10.00 11.23
CA ILE A 51 2.38 -11.20 12.03
C ILE A 51 1.81 -12.50 11.45
N THR A 52 1.10 -12.48 10.33
CA THR A 52 0.73 -13.69 9.59
C THR A 52 1.95 -14.48 9.11
N VAL A 53 3.09 -13.82 9.03
CA VAL A 53 4.42 -14.41 8.91
C VAL A 53 5.28 -13.96 10.09
N LYS A 54 6.24 -14.79 10.49
CA LYS A 54 7.10 -14.51 11.66
C LYS A 54 7.82 -13.17 11.52
N GLN A 55 7.69 -12.30 12.51
CA GLN A 55 8.37 -11.02 12.63
C GLN A 55 9.31 -11.02 13.85
N ASP A 56 10.38 -10.23 13.81
CA ASP A 56 11.10 -9.87 15.02
C ASP A 56 10.32 -8.76 15.75
N PRO A 57 10.02 -8.90 17.06
CA PRO A 57 9.19 -7.93 17.77
C PRO A 57 9.79 -6.53 17.86
N LYS A 58 11.13 -6.42 17.92
CA LYS A 58 11.82 -5.13 18.00
C LYS A 58 11.79 -4.42 16.64
N GLU A 59 12.05 -5.19 15.58
CA GLU A 59 11.97 -4.69 14.21
C GLU A 59 10.54 -4.27 13.86
N LEU A 60 9.54 -5.07 14.22
CA LEU A 60 8.13 -4.73 13.95
C LEU A 60 7.75 -3.37 14.57
N LYS A 61 8.15 -3.14 15.83
CA LYS A 61 7.90 -1.85 16.51
C LYS A 61 8.59 -0.67 15.81
N ASN A 62 9.82 -0.86 15.35
CA ASN A 62 10.54 0.16 14.58
C ASN A 62 9.90 0.40 13.20
N ASN A 63 9.50 -0.67 12.53
CA ASN A 63 8.88 -0.61 11.21
C ASN A 63 7.51 0.08 11.23
N ILE A 64 6.75 -0.03 12.33
CA ILE A 64 5.52 0.75 12.52
C ILE A 64 5.83 2.24 12.50
N ARG A 65 6.83 2.70 13.27
CA ARG A 65 7.25 4.10 13.29
C ARG A 65 7.79 4.57 11.94
N GLU A 66 8.60 3.73 11.27
CA GLU A 66 9.13 4.04 9.95
C GLU A 66 8.00 4.23 8.92
N THR A 67 6.96 3.39 8.98
CA THR A 67 5.80 3.53 8.10
C THR A 67 5.06 4.86 8.34
N VAL A 68 4.84 5.23 9.60
CA VAL A 68 4.22 6.53 9.95
C VAL A 68 5.11 7.70 9.52
N ALA A 69 6.43 7.63 9.79
CA ALA A 69 7.37 8.64 9.33
C ALA A 69 7.34 8.80 7.81
N THR A 70 7.25 7.69 7.08
CA THR A 70 7.16 7.69 5.63
C THR A 70 5.86 8.33 5.14
N PHE A 71 4.72 8.06 5.78
CA PHE A 71 3.45 8.70 5.45
C PHE A 71 3.54 10.23 5.58
N VAL A 72 4.02 10.69 6.74
CA VAL A 72 4.15 12.13 7.02
C VAL A 72 5.17 12.79 6.10
N ALA A 73 6.35 12.19 5.94
CA ALA A 73 7.41 12.70 5.05
C ALA A 73 6.98 12.77 3.57
N SER A 74 6.09 11.86 3.16
CA SER A 74 5.54 11.86 1.80
C SER A 74 4.47 12.92 1.58
N GLY A 75 3.92 13.53 2.64
CA GLY A 75 2.95 14.62 2.57
C GLY A 75 1.55 14.28 3.10
N ILE A 76 1.36 13.14 3.78
CA ILE A 76 0.10 12.86 4.48
C ILE A 76 0.05 13.70 5.77
N ASP A 77 -0.98 14.54 5.89
CA ASP A 77 -1.18 15.40 7.04
C ASP A 77 -1.93 14.65 8.16
N PRO A 78 -1.29 14.34 9.30
CA PRO A 78 -1.92 13.62 10.42
C PRO A 78 -3.02 14.43 11.13
N LYS A 79 -3.13 15.74 10.86
CA LYS A 79 -4.24 16.56 11.37
C LYS A 79 -5.52 16.39 10.54
N LYS A 80 -5.39 16.07 9.26
CA LYS A 80 -6.51 15.87 8.33
C LYS A 80 -6.94 14.41 8.25
N SER A 81 -6.01 13.48 8.41
CA SER A 81 -6.25 12.03 8.32
C SER A 81 -6.08 11.35 9.66
N ILE A 82 -6.71 10.18 9.79
CA ILE A 82 -6.49 9.27 10.91
C ILE A 82 -5.35 8.34 10.52
N ILE A 83 -4.24 8.37 11.28
CA ILE A 83 -3.09 7.47 11.10
C ILE A 83 -2.90 6.69 12.38
N PHE A 84 -3.05 5.37 12.34
CA PHE A 84 -2.96 4.52 13.53
C PHE A 84 -2.39 3.14 13.19
N ASN A 85 -1.98 2.37 14.20
CA ASN A 85 -1.63 0.97 14.05
C ASN A 85 -2.79 0.06 14.45
N GLN A 86 -3.03 -0.97 13.65
CA GLN A 86 -4.20 -1.85 13.70
C GLN A 86 -4.37 -2.54 15.06
N SER A 87 -3.27 -3.08 15.62
CA SER A 87 -3.31 -3.85 16.87
C SER A 87 -3.75 -3.02 18.09
N SER A 88 -3.67 -1.69 18.03
CA SER A 88 -4.11 -0.79 19.11
C SER A 88 -5.62 -0.55 19.12
N VAL A 89 -6.37 -1.07 18.14
CA VAL A 89 -7.82 -1.00 18.06
C VAL A 89 -8.39 -2.40 18.11
N ALA A 90 -8.80 -2.88 19.29
CA ALA A 90 -9.25 -4.26 19.52
C ALA A 90 -10.41 -4.70 18.62
N ALA A 91 -11.27 -3.76 18.21
CA ALA A 91 -12.41 -4.01 17.34
C ALA A 91 -12.04 -4.70 16.01
N HIS A 92 -10.80 -4.53 15.50
CA HIS A 92 -10.34 -5.22 14.29
C HIS A 92 -10.32 -6.74 14.46
N ALA A 93 -9.73 -7.22 15.56
CA ALA A 93 -9.66 -8.66 15.85
C ALA A 93 -11.03 -9.22 16.21
N GLU A 94 -11.83 -8.48 17.00
CA GLU A 94 -13.20 -8.87 17.36
C GLU A 94 -14.11 -8.92 16.12
N GLY A 95 -14.05 -7.90 15.26
CA GLY A 95 -14.77 -7.85 13.99
C GLY A 95 -14.36 -8.97 13.04
N ALA A 96 -13.06 -9.24 12.93
CA ALA A 96 -12.54 -10.34 12.12
C ALA A 96 -13.10 -11.71 12.58
N TRP A 97 -13.21 -11.94 13.90
CA TRP A 97 -13.82 -13.16 14.41
C TRP A 97 -15.29 -13.29 14.00
N ILE A 98 -16.09 -12.25 14.27
CA ILE A 98 -17.53 -12.26 13.94
C ILE A 98 -17.74 -12.46 12.44
N LEU A 99 -17.01 -11.72 11.61
CA LEU A 99 -17.09 -11.84 10.14
C LEU A 99 -16.57 -13.17 9.63
N SER A 100 -15.66 -13.85 10.34
CA SER A 100 -15.23 -15.22 10.00
C SER A 100 -16.39 -16.23 10.14
N CYS A 101 -17.36 -15.97 11.03
CA CYS A 101 -18.56 -16.79 11.16
C CYS A 101 -19.59 -16.53 10.03
N VAL A 102 -19.46 -15.43 9.31
CA VAL A 102 -20.28 -15.08 8.11
C VAL A 102 -19.62 -15.55 6.82
N ALA A 103 -18.29 -15.42 6.71
CA ALA A 103 -17.52 -15.77 5.53
C ALA A 103 -17.59 -17.27 5.23
N ARG A 104 -17.51 -17.62 3.93
CA ARG A 104 -17.57 -19.02 3.50
C ARG A 104 -16.19 -19.58 3.19
N MET A 105 -15.89 -20.79 3.64
CA MET A 105 -14.66 -21.51 3.32
C MET A 105 -14.37 -21.52 1.81
N GLY A 106 -15.40 -21.75 0.98
CA GLY A 106 -15.26 -21.77 -0.48
C GLY A 106 -14.79 -20.44 -1.09
N TRP A 107 -15.07 -19.31 -0.43
CA TRP A 107 -14.56 -17.99 -0.85
C TRP A 107 -13.07 -17.86 -0.55
N LEU A 108 -12.66 -18.24 0.65
CA LEU A 108 -11.26 -18.20 1.08
C LEU A 108 -10.37 -19.16 0.28
N ASN A 109 -10.88 -20.34 -0.06
CA ASN A 109 -10.16 -21.32 -0.89
C ASN A 109 -9.82 -20.82 -2.30
N ARG A 110 -10.55 -19.81 -2.80
CA ARG A 110 -10.29 -19.19 -4.10
C ARG A 110 -9.21 -18.12 -4.06
N MET A 111 -8.82 -17.63 -2.85
CA MET A 111 -7.82 -16.58 -2.71
C MET A 111 -6.45 -17.01 -3.26
N THR A 112 -5.96 -16.28 -4.26
CA THR A 112 -4.70 -16.62 -4.94
C THR A 112 -3.48 -16.33 -4.07
N GLN A 113 -3.50 -15.25 -3.30
CA GLN A 113 -2.37 -14.87 -2.45
C GLN A 113 -2.06 -15.90 -1.33
N PHE A 114 -3.06 -16.60 -0.81
CA PHE A 114 -2.79 -17.70 0.12
C PHE A 114 -1.97 -18.79 -0.57
N LYS A 115 -2.34 -19.16 -1.80
CA LYS A 115 -1.65 -20.19 -2.58
C LYS A 115 -0.19 -19.81 -2.86
N GLU A 116 0.06 -18.55 -3.16
CA GLU A 116 1.39 -18.01 -3.44
C GLU A 116 2.26 -17.94 -2.19
N LYS A 117 1.73 -17.41 -1.07
CA LYS A 117 2.48 -17.21 0.18
C LYS A 117 2.70 -18.50 0.97
N ALA A 118 1.76 -19.44 0.96
CA ALA A 118 1.89 -20.73 1.61
C ALA A 118 2.91 -21.65 0.88
N GLY A 119 3.20 -21.38 -0.40
CA GLY A 119 4.14 -22.15 -1.19
C GLY A 119 3.72 -23.61 -1.37
N LYS A 120 4.71 -24.52 -1.40
CA LYS A 120 4.47 -25.98 -1.58
C LYS A 120 3.98 -26.66 -0.28
N ASP A 121 4.29 -26.09 0.87
CA ASP A 121 4.06 -26.69 2.19
C ASP A 121 2.91 -25.98 2.92
N LYS A 122 1.70 -26.17 2.38
CA LYS A 122 0.50 -25.51 2.90
C LYS A 122 0.15 -25.89 4.33
N GLU A 123 0.58 -27.10 4.78
CA GLU A 123 0.31 -27.58 6.12
C GLU A 123 1.09 -26.79 7.20
N LYS A 124 2.19 -26.15 6.83
CA LYS A 124 2.96 -25.28 7.72
C LYS A 124 2.48 -23.82 7.73
N ALA A 125 1.53 -23.47 6.86
CA ALA A 125 0.97 -22.13 6.84
C ALA A 125 0.11 -21.89 8.09
N SER A 126 0.23 -20.68 8.66
CA SER A 126 -0.60 -20.31 9.81
C SER A 126 -2.08 -20.14 9.41
N ILE A 127 -2.99 -20.38 10.35
CA ILE A 127 -4.42 -20.06 10.14
C ILE A 127 -4.59 -18.56 9.84
N GLY A 128 -3.80 -17.70 10.48
CA GLY A 128 -3.81 -16.27 10.19
C GLY A 128 -3.50 -15.94 8.72
N LEU A 129 -2.57 -16.67 8.09
CA LEU A 129 -2.28 -16.51 6.66
C LEU A 129 -3.46 -16.96 5.77
N TYR A 130 -4.30 -17.88 6.22
CA TYR A 130 -5.50 -18.31 5.50
C TYR A 130 -6.66 -17.31 5.70
N SER A 131 -6.85 -16.82 6.93
CA SER A 131 -8.02 -16.01 7.32
C SER A 131 -7.80 -14.48 7.23
N TYR A 132 -6.58 -14.00 6.96
CA TYR A 132 -6.30 -12.55 6.91
C TYR A 132 -7.21 -11.75 5.94
N PRO A 133 -7.77 -12.32 4.85
CA PRO A 133 -8.72 -11.57 4.02
C PRO A 133 -9.99 -11.17 4.75
N VAL A 134 -10.39 -11.94 5.78
CA VAL A 134 -11.54 -11.58 6.65
C VAL A 134 -11.15 -10.47 7.63
N LEU A 135 -9.91 -10.48 8.15
CA LEU A 135 -9.38 -9.35 8.93
C LEU A 135 -9.35 -8.07 8.09
N MET A 136 -8.93 -8.15 6.82
CA MET A 136 -8.98 -7.01 5.91
C MET A 136 -10.42 -6.51 5.68
N ALA A 137 -11.39 -7.40 5.59
CA ALA A 137 -12.81 -7.02 5.52
C ALA A 137 -13.24 -6.28 6.80
N ALA A 138 -12.86 -6.76 7.99
CA ALA A 138 -13.13 -6.07 9.26
C ALA A 138 -12.49 -4.69 9.30
N ASP A 139 -11.24 -4.55 8.85
CA ASP A 139 -10.53 -3.27 8.78
C ASP A 139 -11.30 -2.21 8.00
N ILE A 140 -11.93 -2.60 6.91
CA ILE A 140 -12.67 -1.71 6.01
C ILE A 140 -14.07 -1.40 6.54
N LEU A 141 -14.79 -2.45 6.97
CA LEU A 141 -16.21 -2.37 7.32
C LEU A 141 -16.46 -1.68 8.65
N LEU A 142 -15.51 -1.73 9.61
CA LEU A 142 -15.59 -1.04 10.89
C LEU A 142 -15.64 0.48 10.75
N TYR A 143 -15.11 1.03 9.67
CA TYR A 143 -15.07 2.48 9.44
C TYR A 143 -16.11 2.99 8.44
N ASP A 144 -17.02 2.14 7.98
CA ASP A 144 -17.96 2.47 6.89
C ASP A 144 -17.25 3.09 5.69
N ALA A 145 -16.10 2.51 5.31
CA ALA A 145 -15.34 2.99 4.17
C ALA A 145 -16.17 2.82 2.89
N THR A 146 -16.32 3.91 2.15
CA THR A 146 -17.04 3.89 0.86
C THR A 146 -16.12 3.48 -0.28
N HIS A 147 -14.81 3.74 -0.14
CA HIS A 147 -13.83 3.48 -1.17
C HIS A 147 -12.52 2.95 -0.57
N VAL A 148 -11.88 2.04 -1.32
CA VAL A 148 -10.59 1.45 -0.96
C VAL A 148 -9.65 1.52 -2.15
N PRO A 149 -8.49 2.21 -2.04
CA PRO A 149 -7.46 2.18 -3.07
C PRO A 149 -6.87 0.77 -3.18
N VAL A 150 -6.98 0.16 -4.34
CA VAL A 150 -6.51 -1.21 -4.57
C VAL A 150 -5.68 -1.30 -5.84
N GLY A 151 -4.56 -2.01 -5.77
CA GLY A 151 -3.87 -2.55 -6.93
C GLY A 151 -4.57 -3.81 -7.45
N ASP A 152 -4.15 -4.29 -8.62
CA ASP A 152 -4.75 -5.47 -9.25
C ASP A 152 -4.70 -6.72 -8.37
N ASP A 153 -3.63 -6.88 -7.59
CA ASP A 153 -3.42 -8.00 -6.67
C ASP A 153 -4.36 -7.98 -5.44
N GLN A 154 -4.97 -6.85 -5.12
CA GLN A 154 -5.89 -6.69 -4.00
C GLN A 154 -7.37 -6.68 -4.39
N LYS A 155 -7.69 -6.65 -5.68
CA LYS A 155 -9.10 -6.65 -6.15
C LYS A 155 -9.90 -7.82 -5.59
N GLN A 156 -9.31 -9.01 -5.61
CA GLN A 156 -9.97 -10.23 -5.11
C GLN A 156 -10.31 -10.15 -3.61
N HIS A 157 -9.44 -9.51 -2.81
CA HIS A 157 -9.72 -9.33 -1.38
C HIS A 157 -10.84 -8.30 -1.14
N LEU A 158 -10.90 -7.25 -1.96
CA LEU A 158 -11.97 -6.29 -1.85
C LEU A 158 -13.32 -6.88 -2.29
N GLU A 159 -13.34 -7.74 -3.32
CA GLU A 159 -14.53 -8.50 -3.70
C GLU A 159 -15.01 -9.38 -2.55
N LEU A 160 -14.10 -10.09 -1.87
CA LEU A 160 -14.45 -10.87 -0.68
C LEU A 160 -15.04 -9.99 0.43
N CYS A 161 -14.47 -8.80 0.67
CA CYS A 161 -15.02 -7.83 1.63
C CYS A 161 -16.46 -7.44 1.27
N ARG A 162 -16.73 -7.18 -0.01
CA ARG A 162 -18.07 -6.86 -0.53
C ARG A 162 -19.04 -8.03 -0.33
N ASP A 163 -18.62 -9.26 -0.65
CA ASP A 163 -19.42 -10.47 -0.45
C ASP A 163 -19.78 -10.67 1.02
N ILE A 164 -18.81 -10.46 1.94
CA ILE A 164 -19.03 -10.56 3.39
C ILE A 164 -20.02 -9.50 3.86
N ALA A 165 -19.88 -8.24 3.40
CA ALA A 165 -20.79 -7.15 3.78
C ALA A 165 -22.22 -7.43 3.32
N GLN A 166 -22.40 -7.84 2.07
CA GLN A 166 -23.70 -8.17 1.50
C GLN A 166 -24.33 -9.37 2.22
N LYS A 167 -23.52 -10.43 2.46
CA LYS A 167 -24.02 -11.61 3.16
C LYS A 167 -24.45 -11.28 4.59
N PHE A 168 -23.66 -10.51 5.34
CA PHE A 168 -24.02 -10.06 6.68
C PHE A 168 -25.34 -9.28 6.67
N ASN A 169 -25.46 -8.29 5.78
CA ASN A 169 -26.68 -7.50 5.67
C ASN A 169 -27.92 -8.36 5.35
N ASN A 170 -27.76 -9.36 4.49
CA ASN A 170 -28.86 -10.26 4.12
C ASN A 170 -29.19 -11.27 5.24
N ASP A 171 -28.17 -11.90 5.85
CA ASP A 171 -28.39 -12.94 6.89
C ASP A 171 -29.07 -12.39 8.14
N PHE A 172 -28.80 -11.12 8.47
CA PHE A 172 -29.35 -10.45 9.64
C PHE A 172 -30.47 -9.45 9.29
N GLU A 173 -30.94 -9.43 8.05
CA GLU A 173 -32.05 -8.58 7.57
C GLU A 173 -31.85 -7.09 7.91
N VAL A 174 -30.60 -6.59 7.77
CA VAL A 174 -30.24 -5.20 8.05
C VAL A 174 -29.91 -4.46 6.76
N GLU A 175 -30.67 -3.43 6.42
CA GLU A 175 -30.50 -2.70 5.17
C GLU A 175 -29.22 -1.84 5.22
N ASN A 176 -28.24 -2.15 4.34
CA ASN A 176 -27.00 -1.39 4.13
C ASN A 176 -26.23 -1.06 5.43
N PHE A 177 -26.37 -1.89 6.48
CA PHE A 177 -25.69 -1.66 7.74
C PHE A 177 -24.16 -1.76 7.61
N LEU A 178 -23.64 -2.82 6.95
CA LEU A 178 -22.27 -2.85 6.53
C LEU A 178 -22.18 -2.21 5.14
N GLN A 179 -21.48 -1.08 5.07
CA GLN A 179 -21.25 -0.35 3.83
C GLN A 179 -20.45 -1.21 2.84
N VAL A 180 -20.98 -1.44 1.64
CA VAL A 180 -20.27 -2.15 0.58
C VAL A 180 -19.27 -1.19 -0.07
N PRO A 181 -17.96 -1.43 0.05
CA PRO A 181 -16.94 -0.49 -0.47
C PRO A 181 -16.75 -0.60 -1.97
N GLU A 182 -16.38 0.51 -2.62
CA GLU A 182 -16.02 0.57 -4.03
C GLU A 182 -14.49 0.62 -4.23
N PRO A 183 -13.94 -0.04 -5.25
CA PRO A 183 -12.53 0.04 -5.56
C PRO A 183 -12.17 1.42 -6.13
N LEU A 184 -11.10 2.03 -5.63
CA LEU A 184 -10.38 3.10 -6.31
C LEU A 184 -9.22 2.48 -7.07
N ILE A 185 -9.43 2.24 -8.36
CA ILE A 185 -8.41 1.67 -9.23
C ILE A 185 -7.38 2.76 -9.53
N GLN A 186 -6.11 2.48 -9.23
CA GLN A 186 -5.01 3.38 -9.55
C GLN A 186 -4.78 3.41 -11.06
N LYS A 187 -4.71 4.61 -11.61
CA LYS A 187 -4.35 4.81 -13.02
C LYS A 187 -2.83 4.65 -13.16
N GLU A 188 -2.43 3.93 -14.20
CA GLU A 188 -1.10 3.76 -14.78
C GLU A 188 0.13 3.61 -13.86
N PHE A 189 1.01 2.67 -14.17
CA PHE A 189 2.27 2.36 -13.51
C PHE A 189 2.21 2.04 -12.00
N SER A 190 1.24 1.21 -11.61
CA SER A 190 1.16 0.71 -10.23
C SER A 190 2.23 -0.33 -9.87
N ARG A 191 2.97 -0.87 -10.87
CA ARG A 191 3.92 -1.95 -10.66
C ARG A 191 5.33 -1.57 -11.11
N ILE A 192 6.16 -1.18 -10.15
CA ILE A 192 7.58 -0.87 -10.38
C ILE A 192 8.39 -2.16 -10.27
N MET A 193 9.26 -2.39 -11.27
CA MET A 193 10.09 -3.58 -11.36
C MET A 193 11.49 -3.33 -10.77
N SER A 194 12.21 -4.42 -10.50
CA SER A 194 13.58 -4.38 -9.99
C SER A 194 14.52 -3.64 -10.97
N LEU A 195 15.44 -2.85 -10.44
CA LEU A 195 16.46 -2.17 -11.23
C LEU A 195 17.48 -3.15 -11.84
N LYS A 196 17.51 -4.40 -11.38
CA LYS A 196 18.41 -5.46 -11.88
C LYS A 196 17.73 -6.46 -12.80
N ASP A 197 16.41 -6.51 -12.77
CA ASP A 197 15.63 -7.48 -13.54
C ASP A 197 14.23 -6.91 -13.80
N GLY A 198 14.00 -6.38 -14.99
CA GLY A 198 12.73 -5.78 -15.40
C GLY A 198 11.53 -6.75 -15.43
N SER A 199 11.77 -8.05 -15.29
CA SER A 199 10.71 -9.06 -15.19
C SER A 199 10.21 -9.30 -13.76
N LYS A 200 10.96 -8.87 -12.72
CA LYS A 200 10.64 -9.08 -11.31
C LYS A 200 10.17 -7.79 -10.64
N LYS A 201 9.12 -7.87 -9.85
CA LYS A 201 8.64 -6.74 -9.05
C LYS A 201 9.75 -6.26 -8.10
N MET A 202 9.92 -4.92 -7.99
CA MET A 202 10.79 -4.34 -6.98
C MET A 202 10.38 -4.83 -5.59
N SER A 203 11.33 -5.42 -4.87
CA SER A 203 11.06 -6.06 -3.59
C SER A 203 12.22 -5.87 -2.63
N LYS A 204 11.89 -5.69 -1.35
CA LYS A 204 12.88 -5.65 -0.27
C LYS A 204 13.51 -7.02 0.04
N SER A 205 12.86 -8.12 -0.34
CA SER A 205 13.37 -9.48 -0.13
C SER A 205 14.49 -9.85 -1.11
N GLU A 206 14.75 -9.04 -2.13
CA GLU A 206 15.88 -9.24 -3.01
C GLU A 206 17.20 -8.92 -2.27
N LEU A 207 18.16 -9.84 -2.30
CA LEU A 207 19.41 -9.72 -1.55
C LEU A 207 20.21 -8.47 -1.90
N SER A 208 20.22 -8.08 -3.17
CA SER A 208 20.95 -6.92 -3.65
C SER A 208 20.18 -5.62 -3.39
N ASP A 209 20.73 -4.73 -2.58
CA ASP A 209 20.15 -3.39 -2.38
C ASP A 209 20.15 -2.54 -3.67
N LEU A 210 20.98 -2.88 -4.65
CA LEU A 210 21.00 -2.25 -5.98
C LEU A 210 19.75 -2.56 -6.82
N SER A 211 18.88 -3.45 -6.37
CA SER A 211 17.63 -3.82 -7.05
C SER A 211 16.52 -2.79 -6.89
N ARG A 212 16.64 -1.88 -5.92
CA ARG A 212 15.59 -0.94 -5.51
C ARG A 212 16.15 0.41 -5.08
N ILE A 213 15.30 1.43 -5.13
CA ILE A 213 15.53 2.72 -4.48
C ILE A 213 14.73 2.69 -3.17
N ASN A 214 15.41 2.76 -2.02
CA ASN A 214 14.74 2.89 -0.73
C ASN A 214 14.32 4.35 -0.51
N LEU A 215 13.24 4.59 0.21
CA LEU A 215 12.81 5.96 0.52
C LEU A 215 13.74 6.66 1.54
N THR A 216 14.66 5.92 2.11
CA THR A 216 15.72 6.41 3.01
C THR A 216 17.07 6.62 2.30
N ASP A 217 17.17 6.31 1.00
CA ASP A 217 18.39 6.52 0.22
C ASP A 217 18.73 8.02 0.13
N ASP A 218 20.00 8.33 0.25
CA ASP A 218 20.52 9.67 -0.05
C ASP A 218 20.82 9.84 -1.54
N LYS A 219 21.21 11.06 -1.91
CA LYS A 219 21.54 11.42 -3.29
C LYS A 219 22.58 10.49 -3.90
N ASP A 220 23.68 10.20 -3.20
CA ASP A 220 24.79 9.40 -3.75
C ASP A 220 24.36 7.94 -3.93
N GLN A 221 23.56 7.41 -3.03
CA GLN A 221 22.97 6.08 -3.15
C GLN A 221 22.04 5.99 -4.37
N ILE A 222 21.17 6.98 -4.59
CA ILE A 222 20.30 7.03 -5.76
C ILE A 222 21.10 7.07 -7.05
N ILE A 223 22.10 7.97 -7.15
CA ILE A 223 23.01 8.09 -8.30
C ILE A 223 23.66 6.73 -8.61
N ASN A 224 24.27 6.09 -7.60
CA ASN A 224 24.95 4.81 -7.77
C ASN A 224 23.98 3.70 -8.23
N LYS A 225 22.77 3.64 -7.66
CA LYS A 225 21.76 2.63 -7.98
C LYS A 225 21.25 2.79 -9.42
N ILE A 226 20.95 4.00 -9.87
CA ILE A 226 20.49 4.25 -11.25
C ILE A 226 21.64 4.02 -12.25
N LYS A 227 22.87 4.46 -11.95
CA LYS A 227 24.03 4.17 -12.80
C LYS A 227 24.18 2.67 -13.05
N LYS A 228 23.98 1.83 -12.01
CA LYS A 228 24.09 0.37 -12.06
C LYS A 228 22.81 -0.36 -12.46
N ALA A 229 21.69 0.35 -12.68
CA ALA A 229 20.47 -0.25 -13.17
C ALA A 229 20.70 -0.93 -14.52
N LYS A 230 20.13 -2.14 -14.66
CA LYS A 230 20.27 -2.93 -15.88
C LYS A 230 19.59 -2.23 -17.06
N THR A 231 20.22 -2.26 -18.21
CA THR A 231 19.70 -1.77 -19.50
C THR A 231 20.16 -2.71 -20.61
N ASP A 232 19.47 -2.68 -21.74
CA ASP A 232 19.91 -3.33 -22.97
C ASP A 232 20.92 -2.45 -23.75
N PRO A 233 21.61 -2.98 -24.76
CA PRO A 233 22.64 -2.25 -25.51
C PRO A 233 22.10 -1.31 -26.60
N LEU A 234 20.77 -1.28 -26.82
CA LEU A 234 20.15 -0.46 -27.85
C LEU A 234 19.94 0.98 -27.35
N PRO A 235 19.82 1.98 -28.25
CA PRO A 235 19.32 3.30 -27.86
C PRO A 235 17.94 3.25 -27.22
N MET A 236 17.51 4.34 -26.57
CA MET A 236 16.17 4.44 -26.02
C MET A 236 15.09 4.15 -27.08
N PRO A 237 13.98 3.48 -26.71
CA PRO A 237 12.90 3.12 -27.63
C PRO A 237 12.35 4.33 -28.38
N GLN A 238 12.04 4.14 -29.66
CA GLN A 238 11.40 5.17 -30.49
C GLN A 238 9.88 5.08 -30.47
N ASP A 239 9.33 3.89 -30.19
CA ASP A 239 7.89 3.63 -30.14
C ASP A 239 7.54 2.84 -28.87
N ILE A 240 6.32 3.10 -28.34
CA ILE A 240 5.80 2.43 -27.14
C ILE A 240 5.72 0.90 -27.31
N LYS A 241 5.51 0.41 -28.54
CA LYS A 241 5.43 -1.03 -28.84
C LYS A 241 6.76 -1.77 -28.62
N GLU A 242 7.89 -1.08 -28.69
CA GLU A 242 9.19 -1.69 -28.39
C GLU A 242 9.31 -2.09 -26.91
N LEU A 243 8.56 -1.43 -26.03
CA LEU A 243 8.60 -1.66 -24.58
C LEU A 243 8.15 -3.06 -24.18
N ASP A 244 7.31 -3.73 -24.97
CA ASP A 244 6.85 -5.09 -24.71
C ASP A 244 8.02 -6.11 -24.65
N GLN A 245 9.07 -5.85 -25.39
CA GLN A 245 10.26 -6.70 -25.46
C GLN A 245 11.47 -6.12 -24.70
N ARG A 246 11.37 -4.87 -24.21
CA ARG A 246 12.45 -4.13 -23.54
C ARG A 246 12.09 -3.79 -22.12
N LEU A 247 11.98 -4.81 -21.27
CA LEU A 247 11.43 -4.72 -19.92
C LEU A 247 12.16 -3.72 -19.01
N GLU A 248 13.49 -3.62 -19.13
CA GLU A 248 14.30 -2.66 -18.38
C GLU A 248 14.01 -1.21 -18.81
N ALA A 249 13.93 -0.96 -20.11
CA ALA A 249 13.58 0.35 -20.65
C ALA A 249 12.14 0.73 -20.24
N ASN A 250 11.20 -0.20 -20.33
CA ASN A 250 9.81 -0.01 -19.88
C ASN A 250 9.76 0.38 -18.40
N ASN A 251 10.45 -0.34 -17.52
CA ASN A 251 10.50 -0.05 -16.10
C ASN A 251 11.07 1.35 -15.81
N LEU A 252 12.22 1.70 -16.39
CA LEU A 252 12.87 2.99 -16.11
C LEU A 252 12.07 4.17 -16.68
N LEU A 253 11.49 4.04 -17.88
CA LEU A 253 10.58 5.05 -18.46
C LEU A 253 9.30 5.19 -17.67
N GLY A 254 8.76 4.08 -17.16
CA GLY A 254 7.58 4.10 -16.29
C GLY A 254 7.85 4.81 -14.96
N ILE A 255 9.02 4.59 -14.36
CA ILE A 255 9.45 5.33 -13.17
C ILE A 255 9.51 6.84 -13.49
N TYR A 256 10.17 7.22 -14.58
CA TYR A 256 10.27 8.61 -15.01
C TYR A 256 8.90 9.26 -15.24
N SER A 257 8.02 8.58 -15.97
CA SER A 257 6.64 9.04 -16.24
C SER A 257 5.86 9.28 -14.95
N SER A 258 5.97 8.34 -13.99
CA SER A 258 5.29 8.43 -12.70
C SER A 258 5.81 9.57 -11.81
N LEU A 259 7.10 9.90 -11.89
CA LEU A 259 7.72 11.00 -11.15
C LEU A 259 7.34 12.36 -11.75
N THR A 260 7.31 12.45 -13.08
CA THR A 260 7.04 13.71 -13.82
C THR A 260 5.56 13.95 -14.10
N ASN A 261 4.66 13.03 -13.67
CA ASN A 261 3.23 13.04 -14.00
C ASN A 261 2.96 13.13 -15.51
N SER A 262 3.83 12.53 -16.33
CA SER A 262 3.67 12.42 -17.78
C SER A 262 3.13 11.06 -18.18
N THR A 263 2.60 10.93 -19.40
CA THR A 263 2.26 9.63 -19.95
C THR A 263 3.52 8.87 -20.40
N LEU A 264 3.44 7.55 -20.42
CA LEU A 264 4.53 6.71 -20.91
C LEU A 264 4.90 7.04 -22.36
N GLU A 265 3.89 7.28 -23.20
CA GLU A 265 4.07 7.69 -24.61
C GLU A 265 4.87 9.00 -24.75
N ASN A 266 4.54 9.99 -23.92
CA ASN A 266 5.28 11.26 -23.92
C ASN A 266 6.73 11.07 -23.47
N SER A 267 6.96 10.22 -22.48
CA SER A 267 8.31 9.89 -22.01
C SER A 267 9.11 9.16 -23.08
N VAL A 268 8.51 8.20 -23.80
CA VAL A 268 9.16 7.54 -24.95
C VAL A 268 9.54 8.57 -26.02
N LYS A 269 8.62 9.44 -26.42
CA LYS A 269 8.88 10.49 -27.42
C LYS A 269 10.02 11.43 -27.03
N ASN A 270 10.09 11.82 -25.76
CA ASN A 270 11.11 12.77 -25.25
C ASN A 270 12.54 12.16 -25.28
N PHE A 271 12.62 10.85 -25.17
CA PHE A 271 13.90 10.12 -25.11
C PHE A 271 14.17 9.27 -26.34
N ALA A 272 13.32 9.29 -27.36
CA ALA A 272 13.44 8.48 -28.57
C ALA A 272 14.83 8.56 -29.19
N GLY A 273 15.50 7.41 -29.32
CA GLY A 273 16.82 7.28 -29.95
C GLY A 273 18.02 7.84 -29.16
N LYS A 274 17.80 8.43 -27.97
CA LYS A 274 18.88 8.90 -27.09
C LYS A 274 19.65 7.74 -26.45
N ASN A 275 20.80 8.03 -25.87
CA ASN A 275 21.60 7.05 -25.14
C ASN A 275 20.99 6.83 -23.73
N PHE A 276 21.10 5.60 -23.20
CA PHE A 276 20.68 5.31 -21.83
C PHE A 276 21.42 6.13 -20.77
N SER A 277 22.67 6.54 -21.00
CA SER A 277 23.41 7.42 -20.07
C SER A 277 22.71 8.75 -19.88
N GLU A 278 22.34 9.42 -20.97
CA GLU A 278 21.62 10.70 -20.95
C GLU A 278 20.25 10.58 -20.28
N PHE A 279 19.52 9.51 -20.60
CA PHE A 279 18.24 9.24 -19.95
C PHE A 279 18.39 8.98 -18.44
N LYS A 280 19.39 8.18 -18.03
CA LYS A 280 19.66 7.88 -16.62
C LYS A 280 20.05 9.12 -15.82
N GLU A 281 20.74 10.08 -16.41
CA GLU A 281 21.03 11.36 -15.76
C GLU A 281 19.74 12.12 -15.43
N GLN A 282 18.85 12.28 -16.41
CA GLN A 282 17.56 12.96 -16.17
C GLN A 282 16.66 12.19 -15.21
N LEU A 283 16.62 10.86 -15.31
CA LEU A 283 15.88 10.02 -14.34
C LEU A 283 16.44 10.20 -12.92
N THR A 284 17.77 10.28 -12.78
CA THR A 284 18.43 10.49 -11.49
C THR A 284 18.08 11.85 -10.90
N GLU A 285 18.08 12.90 -11.70
CA GLU A 285 17.67 14.24 -11.27
C GLU A 285 16.24 14.26 -10.72
N GLU A 286 15.29 13.67 -11.44
CA GLU A 286 13.89 13.61 -10.97
C GLU A 286 13.73 12.71 -9.73
N LEU A 287 14.47 11.61 -9.63
CA LEU A 287 14.49 10.76 -8.44
C LEU A 287 15.04 11.50 -7.22
N VAL A 288 16.20 12.14 -7.36
CA VAL A 288 16.83 12.91 -6.27
C VAL A 288 15.90 14.04 -5.82
N LYS A 289 15.38 14.83 -6.76
CA LYS A 289 14.44 15.90 -6.48
C LYS A 289 13.22 15.44 -5.69
N LYS A 290 12.75 14.22 -5.94
CA LYS A 290 11.54 13.69 -5.28
C LYS A 290 11.85 12.93 -4.00
N ILE A 291 12.88 12.08 -3.98
CA ILE A 291 13.14 11.14 -2.87
C ILE A 291 14.02 11.75 -1.77
N GLU A 292 15.02 12.57 -2.13
CA GLU A 292 15.93 13.15 -1.12
C GLU A 292 15.20 13.98 -0.05
N PRO A 293 14.22 14.85 -0.38
CA PRO A 293 13.43 15.55 0.64
C PRO A 293 12.65 14.59 1.54
N ILE A 294 12.05 13.53 0.97
CA ILE A 294 11.33 12.49 1.72
C ILE A 294 12.30 11.75 2.65
N SER A 295 13.45 11.33 2.13
CA SER A 295 14.50 10.64 2.91
C SER A 295 14.96 11.47 4.10
N ASN A 296 15.26 12.75 3.89
CA ASN A 296 15.70 13.66 4.93
C ASN A 296 14.63 13.86 6.01
N GLU A 297 13.36 14.01 5.62
CA GLU A 297 12.28 14.17 6.59
C GLU A 297 12.00 12.85 7.34
N ILE A 298 12.09 11.68 6.69
CA ILE A 298 11.99 10.37 7.37
C ILE A 298 13.07 10.27 8.45
N LYS A 299 14.34 10.58 8.12
CA LYS A 299 15.46 10.53 9.08
C LYS A 299 15.24 11.45 10.27
N LYS A 300 14.76 12.65 10.01
CA LYS A 300 14.42 13.64 11.04
C LYS A 300 13.30 13.15 11.95
N LEU A 301 12.19 12.64 11.38
CA LEU A 301 11.04 12.13 12.12
C LEU A 301 11.40 10.91 12.97
N LEU A 302 12.23 9.99 12.46
CA LEU A 302 12.72 8.84 13.21
C LEU A 302 13.62 9.23 14.40
N GLY A 303 14.22 10.42 14.36
CA GLY A 303 14.94 11.01 15.49
C GLY A 303 13.99 11.49 16.61
N ASP A 304 12.73 11.79 16.29
CA ASP A 304 11.70 12.20 17.28
C ASP A 304 10.61 11.11 17.41
N LYS A 305 10.97 10.05 18.13
CA LYS A 305 10.05 8.92 18.38
C LYS A 305 8.81 9.35 19.15
N SER A 306 8.90 10.36 20.00
CA SER A 306 7.79 10.84 20.80
C SER A 306 6.72 11.50 19.93
N TYR A 307 7.11 12.22 18.91
CA TYR A 307 6.20 12.81 17.94
C TYR A 307 5.45 11.74 17.13
N LEU A 308 6.16 10.69 16.65
CA LEU A 308 5.55 9.58 15.93
C LEU A 308 4.58 8.78 16.81
N ASP A 309 4.95 8.52 18.06
CA ASP A 309 4.09 7.83 19.03
C ASP A 309 2.84 8.66 19.34
N LYS A 310 2.94 10.00 19.38
CA LYS A 310 1.81 10.90 19.54
C LYS A 310 0.86 10.83 18.34
N ILE A 311 1.37 10.85 17.11
CA ILE A 311 0.52 10.69 15.91
C ILE A 311 -0.27 9.38 15.97
N LEU A 312 0.41 8.27 16.34
CA LEU A 312 -0.25 6.97 16.48
C LEU A 312 -1.32 7.00 17.57
N LEU A 313 -1.03 7.57 18.73
CA LEU A 313 -1.97 7.66 19.85
C LEU A 313 -3.22 8.48 19.49
N ASP A 314 -3.03 9.69 18.95
CA ASP A 314 -4.11 10.55 18.49
C ASP A 314 -4.98 9.84 17.41
N GLY A 315 -4.33 9.07 16.54
CA GLY A 315 -5.00 8.26 15.52
C GLY A 315 -5.79 7.10 16.12
N VAL A 316 -5.21 6.38 17.07
CA VAL A 316 -5.86 5.28 17.80
C VAL A 316 -7.12 5.77 18.53
N GLU A 317 -7.06 6.91 19.21
CA GLU A 317 -8.24 7.49 19.90
C GLU A 317 -9.38 7.74 18.92
N LYS A 318 -9.10 8.39 17.79
CA LYS A 318 -10.08 8.67 16.73
C LYS A 318 -10.63 7.39 16.09
N ALA A 319 -9.74 6.44 15.78
CA ALA A 319 -10.09 5.16 15.17
C ALA A 319 -10.98 4.32 16.12
N ASN A 320 -10.60 4.24 17.41
CA ASN A 320 -11.38 3.56 18.44
C ASN A 320 -12.79 4.14 18.59
N LEU A 321 -12.93 5.47 18.55
CA LEU A 321 -14.25 6.13 18.67
C LEU A 321 -15.20 5.66 17.56
N ILE A 322 -14.69 5.45 16.33
CA ILE A 322 -15.50 4.98 15.20
C ILE A 322 -15.74 3.47 15.32
N ALA A 323 -14.66 2.70 15.46
CA ALA A 323 -14.69 1.25 15.43
C ALA A 323 -15.49 0.66 16.61
N SER A 324 -15.39 1.25 17.83
CA SER A 324 -16.14 0.80 19.02
C SER A 324 -17.63 0.97 18.85
N LYS A 325 -18.08 2.05 18.22
CA LYS A 325 -19.51 2.23 17.91
C LYS A 325 -20.01 1.19 16.91
N LYS A 326 -19.21 0.92 15.89
CA LYS A 326 -19.58 -0.04 14.85
C LYS A 326 -19.61 -1.47 15.37
N ILE A 327 -18.57 -1.90 16.09
CA ILE A 327 -18.50 -3.26 16.64
C ILE A 327 -19.60 -3.50 17.68
N LYS A 328 -19.96 -2.51 18.51
CA LYS A 328 -21.08 -2.61 19.42
C LYS A 328 -22.39 -2.91 18.68
N ARG A 329 -22.66 -2.18 17.59
CA ARG A 329 -23.85 -2.42 16.76
C ARG A 329 -23.82 -3.78 16.06
N ILE A 330 -22.65 -4.22 15.59
CA ILE A 330 -22.48 -5.56 15.03
C ILE A 330 -22.86 -6.60 16.08
N LYS A 331 -22.38 -6.46 17.31
CA LYS A 331 -22.70 -7.39 18.44
C LYS A 331 -24.17 -7.41 18.76
N GLU A 332 -24.84 -6.27 18.85
CA GLU A 332 -26.28 -6.18 19.04
C GLU A 332 -27.07 -6.90 17.93
N ILE A 333 -26.64 -6.78 16.67
CA ILE A 333 -27.29 -7.43 15.54
C ILE A 333 -27.13 -8.96 15.59
N VAL A 334 -25.94 -9.46 15.96
CA VAL A 334 -25.71 -10.91 16.07
C VAL A 334 -26.22 -11.53 17.38
N GLY A 335 -26.70 -10.71 18.32
CA GLY A 335 -27.38 -11.17 19.53
C GLY A 335 -26.50 -11.21 20.77
N PHE A 336 -25.44 -10.39 20.87
CA PHE A 336 -24.56 -10.28 22.06
C PHE A 336 -24.94 -9.08 22.94
#